data_f33bbc991497b806d4a720acc5a9c8e6
#
_entry.id   f33bbc991497b806d4a720acc5a9c8e6
#
_cell.length_a   1.000
_cell.length_b   1.000
_cell.length_c   1.000
_cell.angle_alpha   90.00
_cell.angle_beta   90.00
_cell.angle_gamma   90.00
#
_symmetry.space_group_name_H-M   'P 1'
#
loop_
_entity.id
_entity.type
_entity.pdbx_description
1 polymer ?
#
loop_
_entity_poly.entity_id
_entity_poly.type
_entity_poly.pdbx_seq_one_letter_code
_entity_poly.pdbx_strand_id
1 'polypeptide(L)'
;ITGPSGSGKSTLLGLLAGLEDPSRGSIRLLGHELSELSQDEKAALRAGNVGFVFQAFYLLNGLTAIENVEIALELAGRDHQREAAGELLERVGLAERMNHYPPQLSGGEQQRVALARAFAVNPRVLFADEPTGNLDTASSELVADLFFDLRLQYGSALLLVTHDSTLAARCDRILTLGVGGRLQS
;
A
#
# COMPACT_ATOMS: atom_id res chain seq x y z
N ILE A 1 10.76 5.78 -5.29
CA ILE A 1 11.79 5.00 -6.00
C ILE A 1 11.35 4.91 -7.45
N THR A 2 12.20 5.40 -8.38
CA THR A 2 11.99 5.32 -9.82
C THR A 2 13.05 4.41 -10.48
N GLY A 3 12.89 4.10 -11.76
CA GLY A 3 13.86 3.31 -12.53
C GLY A 3 13.20 2.46 -13.63
N PRO A 4 13.96 1.90 -14.56
CA PRO A 4 13.45 1.09 -15.67
C PRO A 4 12.73 -0.17 -15.19
N SER A 5 11.87 -0.74 -16.06
CA SER A 5 11.25 -2.05 -15.79
C SER A 5 12.32 -3.11 -15.57
N GLY A 6 12.11 -4.01 -14.61
CA GLY A 6 13.08 -5.07 -14.26
C GLY A 6 14.29 -4.60 -13.45
N SER A 7 14.37 -3.34 -13.00
CA SER A 7 15.49 -2.88 -12.15
C SER A 7 15.45 -3.40 -10.70
N GLY A 8 14.41 -4.13 -10.31
CA GLY A 8 14.27 -4.69 -8.96
C GLY A 8 13.51 -3.81 -7.97
N LYS A 9 12.73 -2.82 -8.43
CA LYS A 9 11.98 -1.89 -7.55
C LYS A 9 11.01 -2.62 -6.62
N SER A 10 10.16 -3.50 -7.16
CA SER A 10 9.20 -4.28 -6.36
C SER A 10 9.89 -5.24 -5.41
N THR A 11 11.01 -5.85 -5.82
CA THR A 11 11.84 -6.69 -4.95
C THR A 11 12.42 -5.87 -3.80
N LEU A 12 12.95 -4.67 -4.10
CA LEU A 12 13.47 -3.78 -3.06
C LEU A 12 12.35 -3.38 -2.07
N LEU A 13 11.15 -3.10 -2.57
CA LEU A 13 9.99 -2.80 -1.74
C LEU A 13 9.64 -4.00 -0.83
N GLY A 14 9.60 -5.21 -1.38
CA GLY A 14 9.35 -6.44 -0.63
C GLY A 14 10.37 -6.69 0.47
N LEU A 15 11.67 -6.49 0.17
CA LEU A 15 12.75 -6.56 1.15
C LEU A 15 12.58 -5.53 2.28
N LEU A 16 12.34 -4.26 1.92
CA LEU A 16 12.17 -3.17 2.90
C LEU A 16 10.92 -3.35 3.78
N ALA A 17 9.88 -4.00 3.26
CA ALA A 17 8.68 -4.35 3.99
C ALA A 17 8.81 -5.64 4.81
N GLY A 18 9.93 -6.35 4.73
CA GLY A 18 10.14 -7.63 5.42
C GLY A 18 9.25 -8.77 4.90
N LEU A 19 8.85 -8.71 3.61
CA LEU A 19 8.17 -9.81 2.92
C LEU A 19 9.16 -10.86 2.41
N GLU A 20 10.39 -10.41 2.13
CA GLU A 20 11.52 -11.23 1.68
C GLU A 20 12.75 -10.91 2.55
N ASP A 21 13.68 -11.86 2.61
CA ASP A 21 14.94 -11.69 3.34
C ASP A 21 16.07 -11.28 2.41
N PRO A 22 16.91 -10.30 2.78
CA PRO A 22 18.04 -9.90 1.99
C PRO A 22 19.13 -11.00 2.03
N SER A 23 19.76 -11.27 0.88
CA SER A 23 20.90 -12.20 0.81
C SER A 23 22.13 -11.70 1.58
N ARG A 24 22.29 -10.40 1.74
CA ARG A 24 23.35 -9.71 2.49
C ARG A 24 22.86 -8.33 2.94
N GLY A 25 23.50 -7.80 3.98
CA GLY A 25 23.13 -6.52 4.56
C GLY A 25 22.04 -6.65 5.62
N SER A 26 21.56 -5.53 6.11
CA SER A 26 20.55 -5.47 7.15
C SER A 26 19.47 -4.43 6.80
N ILE A 27 18.25 -4.66 7.30
CA ILE A 27 17.10 -3.78 7.10
C ILE A 27 16.47 -3.52 8.46
N ARG A 28 16.27 -2.25 8.77
CA ARG A 28 15.56 -1.84 9.99
C ARG A 28 14.22 -1.20 9.64
N LEU A 29 13.15 -1.80 10.13
CA LEU A 29 11.79 -1.29 9.98
C LEU A 29 11.20 -0.96 11.35
N LEU A 30 10.71 0.27 11.52
CA LEU A 30 10.10 0.75 12.78
C LEU A 30 10.98 0.55 14.03
N GLY A 31 12.31 0.58 13.85
CA GLY A 31 13.28 0.39 14.92
C GLY A 31 13.74 -1.06 15.15
N HIS A 32 13.12 -2.04 14.49
CA HIS A 32 13.46 -3.46 14.58
C HIS A 32 14.37 -3.89 13.44
N GLU A 33 15.43 -4.64 13.75
CA GLU A 33 16.30 -5.28 12.77
C GLU A 33 15.58 -6.53 12.21
N LEU A 34 15.20 -6.52 10.92
CA LEU A 34 14.37 -7.58 10.35
C LEU A 34 15.06 -8.94 10.30
N SER A 35 16.39 -8.98 10.23
CA SER A 35 17.17 -10.23 10.22
C SER A 35 17.13 -10.97 11.57
N GLU A 36 16.78 -10.28 12.65
CA GLU A 36 16.66 -10.85 14.00
C GLU A 36 15.26 -11.40 14.29
N LEU A 37 14.29 -11.15 13.40
CA LEU A 37 12.89 -11.54 13.59
C LEU A 37 12.56 -12.79 12.78
N SER A 38 11.78 -13.69 13.38
CA SER A 38 11.09 -14.77 12.69
C SER A 38 10.04 -14.24 11.71
N GLN A 39 9.54 -15.07 10.82
CA GLN A 39 8.48 -14.67 9.87
C GLN A 39 7.19 -14.25 10.58
N ASP A 40 6.84 -14.91 11.68
CA ASP A 40 5.66 -14.57 12.50
C ASP A 40 5.84 -13.22 13.19
N GLU A 41 7.03 -12.92 13.73
CA GLU A 41 7.34 -11.63 14.33
C GLU A 41 7.35 -10.50 13.29
N LYS A 42 7.87 -10.75 12.06
CA LYS A 42 7.76 -9.80 10.95
C LYS A 42 6.29 -9.56 10.55
N ALA A 43 5.47 -10.61 10.52
CA ALA A 43 4.03 -10.49 10.25
C ALA A 43 3.35 -9.67 11.35
N ALA A 44 3.63 -9.93 12.62
CA ALA A 44 3.12 -9.16 13.75
C ALA A 44 3.58 -7.69 13.72
N LEU A 45 4.84 -7.42 13.34
CA LEU A 45 5.36 -6.06 13.17
C LEU A 45 4.60 -5.31 12.07
N ARG A 46 4.27 -5.97 10.95
CA ARG A 46 3.49 -5.37 9.87
C ARG A 46 2.03 -5.14 10.26
N ALA A 47 1.42 -6.10 10.96
CA ALA A 47 0.04 -6.00 11.41
C ALA A 47 -0.16 -4.74 12.26
N GLY A 48 -1.08 -3.87 11.86
CA GLY A 48 -1.38 -2.63 12.58
C GLY A 48 -0.36 -1.49 12.42
N ASN A 49 0.75 -1.67 11.69
CA ASN A 49 1.76 -0.64 11.50
C ASN A 49 2.08 -0.33 10.03
N VAL A 50 1.82 -1.27 9.12
CA VAL A 50 2.23 -1.18 7.72
C VAL A 50 1.02 -1.34 6.81
N GLY A 51 0.84 -0.40 5.89
CA GLY A 51 -0.13 -0.49 4.82
C GLY A 51 0.55 -0.84 3.50
N PHE A 52 -0.17 -1.55 2.63
CA PHE A 52 0.29 -1.89 1.28
C PHE A 52 -0.72 -1.49 0.22
N VAL A 53 -0.24 -0.86 -0.84
CA VAL A 53 -1.01 -0.54 -2.05
C VAL A 53 -0.25 -1.07 -3.25
N PHE A 54 -0.90 -1.90 -4.06
CA PHE A 54 -0.29 -2.55 -5.22
C PHE A 54 -1.03 -2.20 -6.51
N GLN A 55 -0.34 -2.33 -7.63
CA GLN A 55 -0.91 -2.17 -8.97
C GLN A 55 -2.05 -3.16 -9.25
N ALA A 56 -1.97 -4.39 -8.74
CA ALA A 56 -2.95 -5.46 -8.96
C ALA A 56 -4.07 -5.51 -7.90
N PHE A 57 -4.23 -4.49 -7.07
CA PHE A 57 -5.23 -4.31 -5.99
C PHE A 57 -5.19 -5.38 -4.89
N TYR A 58 -5.01 -6.66 -5.23
CA TYR A 58 -5.02 -7.83 -4.35
C TYR A 58 -6.23 -7.86 -3.40
N LEU A 59 -7.41 -7.56 -3.93
CA LEU A 59 -8.67 -7.75 -3.21
C LEU A 59 -9.05 -9.23 -3.20
N LEU A 60 -9.67 -9.66 -2.13
CA LEU A 60 -10.22 -10.99 -1.98
C LEU A 60 -11.58 -11.04 -2.71
N ASN A 61 -11.65 -11.73 -3.84
CA ASN A 61 -12.83 -11.78 -4.71
C ASN A 61 -14.06 -12.40 -4.05
N GLY A 62 -13.88 -13.23 -3.01
CA GLY A 62 -14.96 -13.83 -2.23
C GLY A 62 -15.52 -12.93 -1.13
N LEU A 63 -14.93 -11.75 -0.94
CA LEU A 63 -15.35 -10.75 0.05
C LEU A 63 -15.86 -9.49 -0.65
N THR A 64 -16.84 -8.84 -0.07
CA THR A 64 -17.33 -7.53 -0.49
C THR A 64 -16.28 -6.43 -0.24
N ALA A 65 -16.50 -5.21 -0.74
CA ALA A 65 -15.61 -4.07 -0.50
C ALA A 65 -15.40 -3.81 0.99
N ILE A 66 -16.48 -3.83 1.78
CA ILE A 66 -16.39 -3.59 3.22
C ILE A 66 -15.65 -4.73 3.93
N GLU A 67 -15.91 -5.98 3.60
CA GLU A 67 -15.22 -7.14 4.18
C GLU A 67 -13.74 -7.18 3.82
N ASN A 68 -13.34 -6.70 2.63
CA ASN A 68 -11.93 -6.51 2.27
C ASN A 68 -11.21 -5.49 3.16
N VAL A 69 -11.91 -4.51 3.71
CA VAL A 69 -11.35 -3.53 4.66
C VAL A 69 -11.42 -4.09 6.09
N GLU A 70 -12.53 -4.73 6.47
CA GLU A 70 -12.73 -5.36 7.79
C GLU A 70 -11.62 -6.35 8.13
N ILE A 71 -11.20 -7.20 7.17
CA ILE A 71 -10.16 -8.21 7.41
C ILE A 71 -8.81 -7.59 7.83
N ALA A 72 -8.48 -6.39 7.33
CA ALA A 72 -7.26 -5.71 7.75
C ALA A 72 -7.34 -5.22 9.20
N LEU A 73 -8.52 -4.75 9.61
CA LEU A 73 -8.80 -4.34 11.00
C LEU A 73 -8.79 -5.54 11.95
N GLU A 74 -9.37 -6.66 11.53
CA GLU A 74 -9.38 -7.92 12.29
C GLU A 74 -7.96 -8.43 12.54
N LEU A 75 -7.14 -8.50 11.49
CA LEU A 75 -5.73 -8.91 11.61
C LEU A 75 -4.89 -7.97 12.49
N ALA A 76 -5.28 -6.71 12.58
CA ALA A 76 -4.66 -5.71 13.47
C ALA A 76 -5.23 -5.74 14.90
N GLY A 77 -6.18 -6.64 15.22
CA GLY A 77 -6.81 -6.75 16.53
C GLY A 77 -7.67 -5.55 16.92
N ARG A 78 -8.29 -4.87 15.93
CA ARG A 78 -9.13 -3.69 16.17
C ARG A 78 -10.57 -4.09 16.46
N ASP A 79 -11.21 -3.37 17.39
CA ASP A 79 -12.64 -3.47 17.63
C ASP A 79 -13.46 -2.62 16.63
N HIS A 80 -14.79 -2.84 16.58
CA HIS A 80 -15.72 -2.07 15.73
C HIS A 80 -15.33 -2.03 14.24
N GLN A 81 -14.84 -3.14 13.73
CA GLN A 81 -14.26 -3.26 12.39
C GLN A 81 -15.20 -2.78 11.28
N ARG A 82 -16.48 -3.14 11.35
CA ARG A 82 -17.47 -2.79 10.31
C ARG A 82 -17.78 -1.30 10.24
N GLU A 83 -17.90 -0.63 11.38
CA GLU A 83 -18.13 0.82 11.44
C GLU A 83 -16.92 1.57 10.88
N ALA A 84 -15.72 1.24 11.37
CA ALA A 84 -14.48 1.84 10.89
C ALA A 84 -14.22 1.57 9.39
N ALA A 85 -14.53 0.37 8.89
CA ALA A 85 -14.43 0.03 7.48
C ALA A 85 -15.41 0.85 6.63
N GLY A 86 -16.65 1.03 7.12
CA GLY A 86 -17.66 1.85 6.48
C GLY A 86 -17.21 3.30 6.32
N GLU A 87 -16.74 3.93 7.40
CA GLU A 87 -16.22 5.29 7.37
C GLU A 87 -15.07 5.48 6.37
N LEU A 88 -14.17 4.51 6.27
CA LEU A 88 -13.07 4.56 5.31
C LEU A 88 -13.55 4.46 3.87
N LEU A 89 -14.53 3.58 3.60
CA LEU A 89 -15.13 3.47 2.27
C LEU A 89 -15.89 4.74 1.87
N GLU A 90 -16.58 5.39 2.81
CA GLU A 90 -17.18 6.69 2.57
C GLU A 90 -16.14 7.75 2.19
N ARG A 91 -15.03 7.81 2.92
CA ARG A 91 -13.92 8.75 2.65
C ARG A 91 -13.32 8.58 1.25
N VAL A 92 -13.24 7.35 0.75
CA VAL A 92 -12.77 7.09 -0.61
C VAL A 92 -13.89 7.13 -1.67
N GLY A 93 -15.09 7.62 -1.30
CA GLY A 93 -16.22 7.81 -2.21
C GLY A 93 -16.89 6.51 -2.66
N LEU A 94 -16.95 5.51 -1.79
CA LEU A 94 -17.52 4.18 -2.07
C LEU A 94 -18.69 3.80 -1.14
N ALA A 95 -19.37 4.77 -0.54
CA ALA A 95 -20.54 4.52 0.32
C ALA A 95 -21.58 3.60 -0.31
N GLU A 96 -21.93 3.85 -1.58
CA GLU A 96 -22.92 3.07 -2.34
C GLU A 96 -22.37 1.73 -2.87
N ARG A 97 -21.09 1.44 -2.67
CA ARG A 97 -20.38 0.26 -3.19
C ARG A 97 -19.91 -0.72 -2.12
N MET A 98 -20.19 -0.46 -0.85
CA MET A 98 -19.68 -1.25 0.28
C MET A 98 -19.97 -2.74 0.19
N ASN A 99 -21.15 -3.10 -0.33
CA ASN A 99 -21.58 -4.49 -0.44
C ASN A 99 -21.30 -5.12 -1.83
N HIS A 100 -20.57 -4.44 -2.70
CA HIS A 100 -20.17 -4.99 -4.00
C HIS A 100 -18.93 -5.86 -3.86
N TYR A 101 -18.90 -6.95 -4.63
CA TYR A 101 -17.71 -7.79 -4.77
C TYR A 101 -16.71 -7.17 -5.77
N PRO A 102 -15.40 -7.43 -5.64
CA PRO A 102 -14.39 -6.87 -6.54
C PRO A 102 -14.70 -6.98 -8.03
N PRO A 103 -15.24 -8.12 -8.56
CA PRO A 103 -15.59 -8.20 -9.99
C PRO A 103 -16.74 -7.26 -10.44
N GLN A 104 -17.48 -6.68 -9.50
CA GLN A 104 -18.57 -5.72 -9.77
C GLN A 104 -18.09 -4.26 -9.74
N LEU A 105 -16.82 -4.04 -9.38
CA LEU A 105 -16.19 -2.74 -9.24
C LEU A 105 -15.29 -2.44 -10.44
N SER A 106 -15.26 -1.18 -10.88
CA SER A 106 -14.26 -0.69 -11.82
C SER A 106 -12.85 -0.77 -11.23
N GLY A 107 -11.80 -0.70 -12.07
CA GLY A 107 -10.41 -0.70 -11.59
C GLY A 107 -10.12 0.43 -10.60
N GLY A 108 -10.62 1.64 -10.87
CA GLY A 108 -10.49 2.77 -9.96
C GLY A 108 -11.24 2.57 -8.63
N GLU A 109 -12.43 1.94 -8.65
CA GLU A 109 -13.15 1.58 -7.42
C GLU A 109 -12.41 0.51 -6.62
N GLN A 110 -11.88 -0.53 -7.29
CA GLN A 110 -11.07 -1.57 -6.64
C GLN A 110 -9.82 -0.98 -5.98
N GLN A 111 -9.15 -0.04 -6.65
CA GLN A 111 -7.97 0.63 -6.06
C GLN A 111 -8.36 1.49 -4.86
N ARG A 112 -9.51 2.16 -4.88
CA ARG A 112 -10.01 2.90 -3.72
C ARG A 112 -10.36 1.98 -2.54
N VAL A 113 -10.89 0.78 -2.78
CA VAL A 113 -11.04 -0.25 -1.72
C VAL A 113 -9.67 -0.67 -1.19
N ALA A 114 -8.67 -0.89 -2.05
CA ALA A 114 -7.31 -1.23 -1.64
C ALA A 114 -6.66 -0.11 -0.81
N LEU A 115 -6.93 1.17 -1.14
CA LEU A 115 -6.52 2.32 -0.31
C LEU A 115 -7.19 2.28 1.06
N ALA A 116 -8.52 2.15 1.12
CA ALA A 116 -9.25 2.06 2.38
C ALA A 116 -8.68 0.93 3.26
N ARG A 117 -8.44 -0.24 2.69
CA ARG A 117 -7.81 -1.38 3.38
C ARG A 117 -6.43 -1.06 3.92
N ALA A 118 -5.58 -0.39 3.12
CA ALA A 118 -4.22 -0.05 3.52
C ALA A 118 -4.19 0.97 4.67
N PHE A 119 -5.13 1.91 4.69
CA PHE A 119 -5.23 2.94 5.73
C PHE A 119 -6.07 2.51 6.95
N ALA A 120 -6.81 1.42 6.87
CA ALA A 120 -7.64 0.91 7.96
C ALA A 120 -6.87 0.69 9.27
N VAL A 121 -5.64 0.23 9.17
CA VAL A 121 -4.78 -0.04 10.32
C VAL A 121 -4.10 1.21 10.89
N ASN A 122 -4.34 2.40 10.33
CA ASN A 122 -3.62 3.64 10.67
C ASN A 122 -2.09 3.45 10.54
N PRO A 123 -1.59 3.16 9.34
CA PRO A 123 -0.24 2.69 9.14
C PRO A 123 0.80 3.78 9.44
N ARG A 124 1.86 3.43 10.15
CA ARG A 124 3.04 4.29 10.34
C ARG A 124 3.90 4.36 9.08
N VAL A 125 3.90 3.28 8.29
CA VAL A 125 4.62 3.18 7.01
C VAL A 125 3.67 2.64 5.95
N LEU A 126 3.65 3.28 4.80
CA LEU A 126 2.89 2.87 3.63
C LEU A 126 3.86 2.48 2.50
N PHE A 127 3.76 1.26 2.03
CA PHE A 127 4.46 0.77 0.85
C PHE A 127 3.50 0.77 -0.34
N ALA A 128 3.90 1.41 -1.45
CA ALA A 128 3.10 1.48 -2.66
C ALA A 128 3.92 1.06 -3.87
N ASP A 129 3.42 0.07 -4.62
CA ASP A 129 4.03 -0.41 -5.86
C ASP A 129 3.09 -0.11 -7.03
N GLU A 130 3.46 0.89 -7.84
CA GLU A 130 2.72 1.35 -9.01
C GLU A 130 1.21 1.55 -8.76
N PRO A 131 0.80 2.35 -7.75
CA PRO A 131 -0.58 2.39 -7.24
C PRO A 131 -1.63 2.83 -8.26
N THR A 132 -1.23 3.40 -9.39
CA THR A 132 -2.13 3.87 -10.46
C THR A 132 -1.87 3.18 -11.81
N GLY A 133 -0.92 2.23 -11.86
CA GLY A 133 -0.40 1.67 -13.11
C GLY A 133 -1.41 0.89 -13.96
N ASN A 134 -2.54 0.45 -13.39
CA ASN A 134 -3.60 -0.29 -14.10
C ASN A 134 -4.88 0.54 -14.31
N LEU A 135 -4.82 1.86 -14.12
CA LEU A 135 -5.98 2.74 -14.17
C LEU A 135 -5.96 3.61 -15.44
N ASP A 136 -7.14 4.03 -15.88
CA ASP A 136 -7.28 5.12 -16.83
C ASP A 136 -6.83 6.46 -16.20
N THR A 137 -6.59 7.46 -17.05
CA THR A 137 -6.04 8.76 -16.61
C THR A 137 -6.90 9.43 -15.54
N ALA A 138 -8.23 9.47 -15.73
CA ALA A 138 -9.12 10.15 -14.78
C ALA A 138 -9.16 9.43 -13.43
N SER A 139 -9.22 8.09 -13.45
CA SER A 139 -9.14 7.28 -12.23
C SER A 139 -7.78 7.40 -11.54
N SER A 140 -6.69 7.50 -12.33
CA SER A 140 -5.33 7.66 -11.78
C SER A 140 -5.17 8.95 -11.00
N GLU A 141 -5.65 10.08 -11.54
CA GLU A 141 -5.60 11.38 -10.86
C GLU A 141 -6.39 11.35 -9.55
N LEU A 142 -7.63 10.87 -9.58
CA LEU A 142 -8.47 10.76 -8.38
C LEU A 142 -7.84 9.88 -7.31
N VAL A 143 -7.33 8.71 -7.69
CA VAL A 143 -6.69 7.76 -6.77
C VAL A 143 -5.40 8.34 -6.21
N ALA A 144 -4.60 9.04 -7.03
CA ALA A 144 -3.39 9.70 -6.58
C ALA A 144 -3.70 10.78 -5.53
N ASP A 145 -4.69 11.62 -5.76
CA ASP A 145 -5.08 12.66 -4.81
C ASP A 145 -5.53 12.07 -3.48
N LEU A 146 -6.46 11.10 -3.51
CA LEU A 146 -6.89 10.38 -2.31
C LEU A 146 -5.74 9.73 -1.56
N PHE A 147 -4.80 9.12 -2.29
CA PHE A 147 -3.64 8.45 -1.71
C PHE A 147 -2.74 9.42 -0.92
N PHE A 148 -2.41 10.58 -1.51
CA PHE A 148 -1.57 11.56 -0.85
C PHE A 148 -2.32 12.30 0.28
N ASP A 149 -3.61 12.57 0.13
CA ASP A 149 -4.44 13.19 1.16
C ASP A 149 -4.54 12.28 2.40
N LEU A 150 -4.84 11.01 2.20
CA LEU A 150 -4.86 10.03 3.29
C LEU A 150 -3.47 9.90 3.93
N ARG A 151 -2.39 9.82 3.14
CA ARG A 151 -1.02 9.78 3.67
C ARG A 151 -0.72 10.96 4.59
N LEU A 152 -1.11 12.17 4.20
CA LEU A 152 -0.94 13.38 5.01
C LEU A 152 -1.79 13.33 6.28
N GLN A 153 -3.07 12.96 6.15
CA GLN A 153 -4.00 12.89 7.27
C GLN A 153 -3.55 11.89 8.35
N TYR A 154 -3.04 10.74 7.94
CA TYR A 154 -2.57 9.70 8.85
C TYR A 154 -1.11 9.88 9.29
N GLY A 155 -0.38 10.82 8.70
CA GLY A 155 1.03 11.07 9.02
C GLY A 155 1.95 9.91 8.67
N SER A 156 1.57 9.08 7.70
CA SER A 156 2.32 7.90 7.30
C SER A 156 3.60 8.27 6.56
N ALA A 157 4.71 7.61 6.88
CA ALA A 157 5.88 7.61 6.02
C ALA A 157 5.57 6.81 4.75
N LEU A 158 5.93 7.34 3.58
CA LEU A 158 5.63 6.72 2.28
C LEU A 158 6.89 6.23 1.59
N LEU A 159 6.86 4.98 1.15
CA LEU A 159 7.80 4.42 0.20
C LEU A 159 7.04 4.03 -1.08
N LEU A 160 7.17 4.87 -2.11
CA LEU A 160 6.49 4.74 -3.39
C LEU A 160 7.46 4.22 -4.45
N VAL A 161 7.09 3.15 -5.12
CA VAL A 161 7.70 2.69 -6.36
C VAL A 161 6.80 3.10 -7.51
N THR A 162 7.33 3.83 -8.48
CA THR A 162 6.58 4.23 -9.66
C THR A 162 7.48 4.59 -10.83
N HIS A 163 6.96 4.44 -12.04
CA HIS A 163 7.53 5.00 -13.27
C HIS A 163 6.87 6.34 -13.67
N ASP A 164 5.79 6.72 -12.98
CA ASP A 164 5.09 7.98 -13.20
C ASP A 164 5.86 9.12 -12.54
N SER A 165 6.38 10.03 -13.37
CA SER A 165 7.12 11.20 -12.91
C SER A 165 6.25 12.22 -12.15
N THR A 166 4.95 12.27 -12.42
CA THR A 166 4.00 13.16 -11.75
C THR A 166 3.78 12.72 -10.32
N LEU A 167 3.59 11.41 -10.10
CA LEU A 167 3.51 10.84 -8.76
C LEU A 167 4.84 10.97 -8.00
N ALA A 168 5.96 10.69 -8.66
CA ALA A 168 7.29 10.80 -8.06
C ALA A 168 7.57 12.24 -7.58
N ALA A 169 7.16 13.25 -8.35
CA ALA A 169 7.34 14.67 -8.02
C ALA A 169 6.56 15.13 -6.78
N ARG A 170 5.54 14.38 -6.34
CA ARG A 170 4.77 14.64 -5.09
C ARG A 170 5.48 14.12 -3.84
N CYS A 171 6.58 13.39 -3.99
CA CYS A 171 7.38 12.85 -2.88
C CYS A 171 8.47 13.83 -2.46
N ASP A 172 8.83 13.81 -1.18
CA ASP A 172 9.89 14.67 -0.60
C ASP A 172 11.29 14.33 -1.16
N ARG A 173 11.50 13.09 -1.62
CA ARG A 173 12.77 12.59 -2.13
C ARG A 173 12.58 11.54 -3.21
N ILE A 174 13.38 11.62 -4.27
CA ILE A 174 13.39 10.64 -5.36
C ILE A 174 14.71 9.89 -5.34
N LEU A 175 14.63 8.55 -5.37
CA LEU A 175 15.77 7.64 -5.53
C LEU A 175 15.61 6.89 -6.84
N THR A 176 16.63 6.89 -7.69
CA THR A 176 16.60 6.17 -8.96
C THR A 176 17.33 4.84 -8.84
N LEU A 177 16.65 3.74 -9.14
CA LEU A 177 17.22 2.41 -9.19
C LEU A 177 17.65 2.11 -10.63
N GLY A 178 18.96 2.05 -10.87
CA GLY A 178 19.53 1.73 -12.17
C GLY A 178 19.50 0.23 -12.49
N VAL A 179 19.93 -0.12 -13.70
CA VAL A 179 20.08 -1.51 -14.12
C VAL A 179 21.03 -2.24 -13.17
N GLY A 180 20.62 -3.44 -12.72
CA GLY A 180 21.39 -4.23 -11.73
C GLY A 180 21.19 -3.80 -10.28
N GLY A 181 20.12 -3.05 -9.98
CA GLY A 181 19.70 -2.74 -8.60
C GLY A 181 20.57 -1.72 -7.87
N ARG A 182 21.35 -0.91 -8.59
CA ARG A 182 22.17 0.14 -7.95
C ARG A 182 21.38 1.43 -7.80
N LEU A 183 21.35 1.97 -6.58
CA LEU A 183 20.81 3.30 -6.34
C LEU A 183 21.73 4.36 -6.98
N GLN A 184 21.11 5.25 -7.74
CA GLN A 184 21.74 6.45 -8.31
C GLN A 184 21.18 7.66 -7.55
N SER A 185 22.03 8.43 -6.99
CA SER A 185 21.70 9.69 -6.27
C SER A 185 21.70 10.87 -7.24
#